data_459565bfe27b7c1460ca80a2a4d309c5
#
_entry.id   459565bfe27b7c1460ca80a2a4d309c5
#
_cell.length_a   1.000
_cell.length_b   1.000
_cell.length_c   1.000
_cell.angle_alpha   90.00
_cell.angle_beta   90.00
_cell.angle_gamma   90.00
#
_symmetry.space_group_name_H-M   'P 1'
#
loop_
_entity.id
_entity.type
_entity.pdbx_description
1 polymer ?
#
loop_
_entity_poly.entity_id
_entity_poly.type
_entity_poly.pdbx_seq_one_letter_code
_entity_poly.pdbx_strand_id
1 'polypeptide(L)'
;IRDDGESRGLGDVYKRQQAYGRIASVVNKIKKDLDFLDFAKANLRNMPTIDFDATTIVIAGFPNVGKSTLLNQISGADPQIANYPFTTKGIQIGHVERHWKSIQIIDTPGLLDRPVLEMNDIELNAIVALEHLADAILFIFDASETCGFGLESQYNLLKQIEKIFDNIPVIYLFNKMDLIEDTSYVEQYVDELDNSIFISAIEGEGIDKINKVLDSVKKIERNEEEEY
;
A
#
# COMPACT_ATOMS: atom_id res chain seq x y z
N ILE A 1 50.16 2.40 61.95
CA ILE A 1 48.79 2.18 61.58
C ILE A 1 48.32 3.35 60.70
N ARG A 2 48.75 3.36 59.43
CA ARG A 2 48.19 4.29 58.40
C ARG A 2 48.58 3.77 57.03
N ASP A 3 47.99 2.66 56.59
CA ASP A 3 48.25 2.23 55.19
C ASP A 3 47.09 1.42 54.58
N ASP A 4 45.99 1.14 55.30
CA ASP A 4 44.91 0.30 54.79
C ASP A 4 43.83 1.06 53.99
N GLY A 5 43.82 2.39 54.05
CA GLY A 5 42.79 3.19 53.38
C GLY A 5 43.06 3.48 51.90
N GLU A 6 44.35 3.72 51.56
CA GLU A 6 44.75 4.05 50.17
C GLU A 6 44.74 2.82 49.25
N SER A 7 45.07 1.65 49.76
CA SER A 7 45.04 0.40 49.03
C SER A 7 43.63 -0.05 48.60
N ARG A 8 42.62 0.22 49.46
CA ARG A 8 41.21 -0.08 49.13
C ARG A 8 40.64 0.87 48.06
N GLY A 9 40.99 2.17 48.08
CA GLY A 9 40.58 3.15 47.10
C GLY A 9 41.13 2.84 45.67
N LEU A 10 42.39 2.44 45.55
CA LEU A 10 43.03 2.06 44.29
C LEU A 10 42.42 0.79 43.72
N GLY A 11 42.09 -0.20 44.54
CA GLY A 11 41.39 -1.42 44.11
C GLY A 11 40.01 -1.17 43.54
N ASP A 12 39.25 -0.22 44.13
CA ASP A 12 37.91 0.15 43.64
C ASP A 12 37.99 0.95 42.35
N VAL A 13 38.95 1.84 42.17
CA VAL A 13 39.17 2.55 40.90
C VAL A 13 39.54 1.56 39.78
N TYR A 14 40.42 0.61 40.03
CA TYR A 14 40.79 -0.42 39.06
C TYR A 14 39.61 -1.30 38.64
N LYS A 15 38.78 -1.75 39.58
CA LYS A 15 37.55 -2.53 39.30
C LYS A 15 36.56 -1.74 38.46
N ARG A 16 36.35 -0.44 38.74
CA ARG A 16 35.53 0.43 37.93
C ARG A 16 36.06 0.58 36.50
N GLN A 17 37.34 0.84 36.34
CA GLN A 17 37.97 0.93 35.01
C GLN A 17 37.81 -0.37 34.20
N GLN A 18 38.01 -1.51 34.88
CA GLN A 18 37.81 -2.82 34.24
C GLN A 18 36.35 -3.05 33.84
N ALA A 19 35.40 -2.64 34.67
CA ALA A 19 33.96 -2.70 34.34
C ALA A 19 33.61 -1.81 33.14
N TYR A 20 34.08 -0.55 33.13
CA TYR A 20 33.88 0.35 32.00
C TYR A 20 34.52 -0.18 30.70
N GLY A 21 35.72 -0.77 30.78
CA GLY A 21 36.36 -1.41 29.62
C GLY A 21 35.56 -2.58 29.06
N ARG A 22 34.96 -3.39 29.92
CA ARG A 22 34.06 -4.48 29.50
C ARG A 22 32.79 -3.95 28.85
N ILE A 23 32.14 -2.93 29.43
CA ILE A 23 30.95 -2.28 28.89
C ILE A 23 31.27 -1.68 27.50
N ALA A 24 32.35 -0.92 27.39
CA ALA A 24 32.77 -0.32 26.14
C ALA A 24 33.07 -1.41 25.06
N SER A 25 33.68 -2.53 25.44
CA SER A 25 33.89 -3.65 24.52
C SER A 25 32.59 -4.27 24.02
N VAL A 26 31.57 -4.43 24.90
CA VAL A 26 30.27 -4.96 24.51
C VAL A 26 29.57 -3.98 23.58
N VAL A 27 29.54 -2.69 23.93
CA VAL A 27 28.90 -1.65 23.09
C VAL A 27 29.56 -1.59 21.71
N ASN A 28 30.90 -1.68 21.65
CA ASN A 28 31.60 -1.68 20.35
C ASN A 28 31.30 -2.94 19.51
N LYS A 29 31.04 -4.09 20.14
CA LYS A 29 30.66 -5.32 19.40
C LYS A 29 29.30 -5.19 18.75
N ILE A 30 28.32 -4.57 19.42
CA ILE A 30 26.96 -4.41 18.93
C ILE A 30 26.74 -3.09 18.16
N LYS A 31 27.80 -2.29 17.98
CA LYS A 31 27.69 -0.97 17.33
C LYS A 31 27.06 -1.07 15.94
N LYS A 32 27.48 -2.05 15.13
CA LYS A 32 26.91 -2.25 13.77
C LYS A 32 25.42 -2.57 13.81
N ASP A 33 24.99 -3.37 14.78
CA ASP A 33 23.60 -3.74 14.95
C ASP A 33 22.78 -2.54 15.43
N LEU A 34 23.33 -1.70 16.31
CA LEU A 34 22.69 -0.45 16.74
C LEU A 34 22.60 0.57 15.59
N ASP A 35 23.67 0.74 14.81
CA ASP A 35 23.67 1.61 13.62
C ASP A 35 22.63 1.14 12.61
N PHE A 36 22.49 -0.19 12.41
CA PHE A 36 21.44 -0.77 11.56
C PHE A 36 20.04 -0.52 12.12
N LEU A 37 19.84 -0.68 13.42
CA LEU A 37 18.54 -0.42 14.06
C LEU A 37 18.15 1.07 13.96
N ASP A 38 19.09 1.99 14.12
CA ASP A 38 18.83 3.42 13.94
C ASP A 38 18.46 3.74 12.49
N PHE A 39 19.16 3.13 11.51
CA PHE A 39 18.83 3.23 10.09
C PHE A 39 17.43 2.65 9.81
N ALA A 40 17.15 1.45 10.30
CA ALA A 40 15.84 0.80 10.13
C ALA A 40 14.73 1.64 10.76
N LYS A 41 14.93 2.15 11.99
CA LYS A 41 13.97 3.02 12.68
C LYS A 41 13.69 4.31 11.91
N ALA A 42 14.72 4.95 11.34
CA ALA A 42 14.56 6.15 10.55
C ALA A 42 13.72 5.89 9.28
N ASN A 43 13.92 4.75 8.62
CA ASN A 43 13.15 4.35 7.45
C ASN A 43 11.70 3.97 7.82
N LEU A 44 11.51 3.17 8.88
CA LEU A 44 10.19 2.78 9.37
C LEU A 44 9.35 3.99 9.80
N ARG A 45 9.98 5.03 10.36
CA ARG A 45 9.28 6.25 10.78
C ARG A 45 8.67 7.04 9.62
N ASN A 46 9.21 6.87 8.42
CA ASN A 46 8.75 7.50 7.19
C ASN A 46 7.82 6.61 6.36
N MET A 47 7.53 5.40 6.85
CA MET A 47 6.54 4.54 6.22
C MET A 47 5.12 5.04 6.48
N PRO A 48 4.20 4.85 5.52
CA PRO A 48 2.79 5.13 5.76
C PRO A 48 2.29 4.27 6.91
N THR A 49 1.46 4.85 7.73
CA THR A 49 0.76 4.09 8.75
C THR A 49 -0.36 3.32 8.05
N ILE A 50 -0.08 2.08 7.66
CA ILE A 50 -1.11 1.15 7.19
C ILE A 50 -1.86 0.68 8.44
N ASP A 51 -3.17 0.88 8.44
CA ASP A 51 -4.05 0.39 9.50
C ASP A 51 -4.43 -1.06 9.17
N PHE A 52 -3.83 -2.00 9.87
CA PHE A 52 -4.13 -3.43 9.68
C PHE A 52 -5.54 -3.81 10.16
N ASP A 53 -6.20 -2.98 10.96
CA ASP A 53 -7.57 -3.23 11.40
C ASP A 53 -8.61 -2.68 10.41
N ALA A 54 -8.23 -1.72 9.57
CA ALA A 54 -9.09 -1.18 8.53
C ALA A 54 -9.31 -2.18 7.37
N THR A 55 -10.45 -2.05 6.69
CA THR A 55 -10.68 -2.73 5.41
C THR A 55 -9.82 -2.06 4.34
N THR A 56 -8.96 -2.82 3.68
CA THR A 56 -7.99 -2.29 2.71
C THR A 56 -8.46 -2.51 1.28
N ILE A 57 -8.55 -1.44 0.51
CA ILE A 57 -8.94 -1.49 -0.89
C ILE A 57 -7.79 -0.94 -1.73
N VAL A 58 -7.35 -1.68 -2.73
CA VAL A 58 -6.25 -1.28 -3.60
C VAL A 58 -6.80 -0.84 -4.95
N ILE A 59 -6.33 0.31 -5.45
CA ILE A 59 -6.70 0.82 -6.78
C ILE A 59 -5.70 0.33 -7.81
N ALA A 60 -6.23 -0.20 -8.92
CA ALA A 60 -5.46 -0.69 -10.06
C ALA A 60 -5.96 -0.11 -11.39
N GLY A 61 -5.13 -0.13 -12.42
CA GLY A 61 -5.44 0.36 -13.76
C GLY A 61 -4.31 1.19 -14.35
N PHE A 62 -4.30 1.40 -15.66
CA PHE A 62 -3.24 2.11 -16.37
C PHE A 62 -3.00 3.54 -15.85
N PRO A 63 -1.86 4.17 -16.18
CA PRO A 63 -1.66 5.58 -15.90
C PRO A 63 -2.75 6.45 -16.55
N ASN A 64 -3.10 7.56 -15.92
CA ASN A 64 -4.06 8.55 -16.42
C ASN A 64 -5.51 8.07 -16.60
N VAL A 65 -5.91 6.92 -16.07
CA VAL A 65 -7.30 6.45 -16.06
C VAL A 65 -8.16 7.16 -15.01
N GLY A 66 -7.55 7.92 -14.09
CA GLY A 66 -8.25 8.69 -13.06
C GLY A 66 -8.15 8.12 -11.65
N LYS A 67 -7.18 7.24 -11.35
CA LYS A 67 -7.00 6.63 -10.02
C LYS A 67 -6.92 7.64 -8.89
N SER A 68 -5.99 8.56 -8.98
CA SER A 68 -5.79 9.59 -7.93
C SER A 68 -6.95 10.58 -7.85
N THR A 69 -7.61 10.87 -8.97
CA THR A 69 -8.83 11.70 -8.99
C THR A 69 -9.95 11.00 -8.22
N LEU A 70 -10.15 9.71 -8.47
CA LEU A 70 -11.12 8.90 -7.75
C LEU A 70 -10.80 8.82 -6.26
N LEU A 71 -9.53 8.58 -5.91
CA LEU A 71 -9.08 8.53 -4.53
C LEU A 71 -9.43 9.82 -3.78
N ASN A 72 -9.18 10.99 -4.39
CA ASN A 72 -9.52 12.29 -3.82
C ASN A 72 -11.03 12.49 -3.64
N GLN A 73 -11.85 11.96 -4.55
CA GLN A 73 -13.31 12.07 -4.47
C GLN A 73 -13.92 11.18 -3.37
N ILE A 74 -13.33 10.00 -3.14
CA ILE A 74 -13.86 9.03 -2.18
C ILE A 74 -13.34 9.33 -0.77
N SER A 75 -12.06 9.74 -0.64
CA SER A 75 -11.47 10.04 0.67
C SER A 75 -12.01 11.36 1.22
N GLY A 76 -12.40 11.36 2.48
CA GLY A 76 -12.94 12.57 3.15
C GLY A 76 -11.90 13.63 3.49
N ALA A 77 -10.61 13.37 3.25
CA ALA A 77 -9.47 14.26 3.47
C ALA A 77 -8.45 14.05 2.37
N ASP A 78 -7.49 14.98 2.25
CA ASP A 78 -6.39 14.83 1.28
C ASP A 78 -5.63 13.53 1.52
N PRO A 79 -5.46 12.68 0.49
CA PRO A 79 -4.71 11.44 0.61
C PRO A 79 -3.28 11.68 1.09
N GLN A 80 -2.82 10.86 2.02
CA GLN A 80 -1.45 10.94 2.49
C GLN A 80 -0.50 10.30 1.48
N ILE A 81 0.52 11.05 1.08
CA ILE A 81 1.60 10.49 0.24
C ILE A 81 2.66 9.93 1.17
N ALA A 82 3.00 8.67 0.98
CA ALA A 82 3.98 8.01 1.81
C ALA A 82 4.93 7.14 0.99
N ASN A 83 6.17 7.04 1.45
CA ASN A 83 7.16 6.15 0.83
C ASN A 83 6.86 4.71 1.23
N TYR A 84 6.53 3.89 0.25
CA TYR A 84 6.36 2.46 0.45
C TYR A 84 7.67 1.74 0.07
N PRO A 85 8.13 0.77 0.88
CA PRO A 85 9.31 -0.03 0.53
C PRO A 85 9.11 -0.66 -0.83
N PHE A 86 10.19 -0.71 -1.60
CA PHE A 86 10.21 -1.33 -2.92
C PHE A 86 9.48 -0.55 -4.03
N THR A 87 9.03 0.68 -3.79
CA THR A 87 8.47 1.54 -4.84
C THR A 87 9.37 2.74 -5.11
N THR A 88 9.55 3.07 -6.39
CA THR A 88 10.28 4.28 -6.81
C THR A 88 9.42 5.54 -6.68
N LYS A 89 8.10 5.36 -6.64
CA LYS A 89 7.10 6.41 -6.39
C LYS A 89 6.40 6.11 -5.08
N GLY A 90 6.07 7.14 -4.31
CA GLY A 90 5.27 6.99 -3.09
C GLY A 90 3.88 6.42 -3.38
N ILE A 91 3.29 5.73 -2.42
CA ILE A 91 1.88 5.34 -2.44
C ILE A 91 1.02 6.49 -1.90
N GLN A 92 -0.23 6.53 -2.33
CA GLN A 92 -1.23 7.45 -1.79
C GLN A 92 -2.26 6.65 -1.00
N ILE A 93 -2.52 7.07 0.24
CA ILE A 93 -3.49 6.41 1.12
C ILE A 93 -4.59 7.40 1.47
N GLY A 94 -5.81 7.08 1.05
CA GLY A 94 -7.03 7.77 1.46
C GLY A 94 -7.74 6.99 2.57
N HIS A 95 -8.30 7.69 3.53
CA HIS A 95 -9.11 7.10 4.60
C HIS A 95 -10.56 7.50 4.45
N VAL A 96 -11.44 6.52 4.62
CA VAL A 96 -12.90 6.70 4.58
C VAL A 96 -13.47 6.19 5.91
N GLU A 97 -13.86 7.12 6.76
CA GLU A 97 -14.47 6.82 8.03
C GLU A 97 -15.96 6.47 7.87
N ARG A 98 -16.36 5.34 8.42
CA ARG A 98 -17.76 4.90 8.53
C ARG A 98 -18.09 4.64 9.99
N HIS A 99 -19.37 4.72 10.34
CA HIS A 99 -19.81 4.52 11.73
C HIS A 99 -19.41 3.16 12.33
N TRP A 100 -19.24 2.15 11.47
CA TRP A 100 -18.99 0.75 11.88
C TRP A 100 -17.68 0.16 11.39
N LYS A 101 -16.96 0.87 10.51
CA LYS A 101 -15.65 0.42 10.02
C LYS A 101 -14.81 1.57 9.48
N SER A 102 -13.50 1.40 9.55
CA SER A 102 -12.53 2.22 8.82
C SER A 102 -12.17 1.53 7.51
N ILE A 103 -12.09 2.28 6.43
CA ILE A 103 -11.65 1.81 5.12
C ILE A 103 -10.44 2.63 4.72
N GLN A 104 -9.36 1.96 4.35
CA GLN A 104 -8.22 2.59 3.71
C GLN A 104 -8.16 2.22 2.24
N ILE A 105 -7.90 3.20 1.40
CA ILE A 105 -7.81 3.03 -0.05
C ILE A 105 -6.39 3.37 -0.45
N ILE A 106 -5.72 2.44 -1.12
CA ILE A 106 -4.31 2.55 -1.49
C ILE A 106 -4.19 2.69 -3.01
N ASP A 107 -3.68 3.82 -3.48
CA ASP A 107 -3.22 4.00 -4.87
C ASP A 107 -1.70 3.80 -4.91
N THR A 108 -1.24 2.91 -5.79
CA THR A 108 0.15 2.51 -5.95
C THR A 108 0.69 2.89 -7.33
N PRO A 109 1.00 4.18 -7.58
CA PRO A 109 1.52 4.59 -8.88
C PRO A 109 2.82 3.86 -9.24
N GLY A 110 2.85 3.24 -10.41
CA GLY A 110 4.01 2.48 -10.89
C GLY A 110 4.00 0.99 -10.57
N LEU A 111 3.05 0.48 -9.75
CA LEU A 111 2.94 -0.96 -9.45
C LEU A 111 1.80 -1.64 -10.20
N LEU A 112 0.56 -1.20 -10.02
CA LEU A 112 -0.62 -1.83 -10.62
C LEU A 112 -1.15 -1.04 -11.83
N ASP A 113 -0.25 -0.40 -12.56
CA ASP A 113 -0.54 0.47 -13.70
C ASP A 113 0.16 0.06 -15.02
N ARG A 114 0.77 -1.13 -15.04
CA ARG A 114 1.45 -1.70 -16.21
C ARG A 114 1.50 -3.23 -16.13
N PRO A 115 1.79 -3.92 -17.27
CA PRO A 115 1.90 -5.37 -17.29
C PRO A 115 2.99 -5.91 -16.34
N VAL A 116 2.69 -7.03 -15.68
CA VAL A 116 3.59 -7.68 -14.70
C VAL A 116 4.93 -8.10 -15.32
N LEU A 117 4.96 -8.42 -16.59
CA LEU A 117 6.18 -8.79 -17.32
C LEU A 117 7.21 -7.65 -17.44
N GLU A 118 6.79 -6.42 -17.21
CA GLU A 118 7.64 -5.23 -17.22
C GLU A 118 8.20 -4.85 -15.84
N MET A 119 7.89 -5.66 -14.83
CA MET A 119 8.27 -5.40 -13.43
C MET A 119 9.56 -6.10 -13.06
N ASN A 120 10.31 -5.47 -12.17
CA ASN A 120 11.49 -6.07 -11.56
C ASN A 120 11.14 -6.88 -10.29
N ASP A 121 12.10 -7.67 -9.77
CA ASP A 121 11.89 -8.53 -8.60
C ASP A 121 11.47 -7.73 -7.34
N ILE A 122 11.90 -6.49 -7.22
CA ILE A 122 11.57 -5.62 -6.08
C ILE A 122 10.10 -5.20 -6.15
N GLU A 123 9.62 -4.86 -7.33
CA GLU A 123 8.22 -4.49 -7.58
C GLU A 123 7.29 -5.69 -7.41
N LEU A 124 7.72 -6.88 -7.83
CA LEU A 124 6.98 -8.12 -7.59
C LEU A 124 6.80 -8.40 -6.10
N ASN A 125 7.84 -8.19 -5.29
CA ASN A 125 7.73 -8.33 -3.84
C ASN A 125 6.73 -7.33 -3.23
N ALA A 126 6.66 -6.10 -3.78
CA ALA A 126 5.69 -5.11 -3.34
C ALA A 126 4.24 -5.53 -3.68
N ILE A 127 4.02 -6.19 -4.82
CA ILE A 127 2.71 -6.72 -5.21
C ILE A 127 2.30 -7.85 -4.26
N VAL A 128 3.19 -8.78 -3.92
CA VAL A 128 2.91 -9.85 -2.95
C VAL A 128 2.51 -9.25 -1.59
N ALA A 129 3.21 -8.20 -1.14
CA ALA A 129 2.83 -7.52 0.09
C ALA A 129 1.44 -6.86 0.00
N LEU A 130 1.06 -6.31 -1.17
CA LEU A 130 -0.27 -5.76 -1.40
C LEU A 130 -1.35 -6.85 -1.44
N GLU A 131 -1.06 -8.01 -1.99
CA GLU A 131 -1.96 -9.17 -2.00
C GLU A 131 -2.32 -9.58 -0.57
N HIS A 132 -1.35 -9.59 0.32
CA HIS A 132 -1.58 -9.88 1.74
C HIS A 132 -2.33 -8.77 2.49
N LEU A 133 -2.45 -7.58 1.95
CA LEU A 133 -3.14 -6.45 2.58
C LEU A 133 -4.54 -6.24 2.02
N ALA A 134 -4.75 -6.46 0.72
CA ALA A 134 -5.96 -6.07 0.02
C ALA A 134 -7.16 -6.94 0.37
N ASP A 135 -8.28 -6.34 0.75
CA ASP A 135 -9.57 -6.99 0.95
C ASP A 135 -10.46 -6.86 -0.30
N ALA A 136 -10.18 -5.91 -1.18
CA ALA A 136 -10.78 -5.78 -2.50
C ALA A 136 -9.87 -4.94 -3.42
N ILE A 137 -10.09 -5.06 -4.72
CA ILE A 137 -9.43 -4.25 -5.74
C ILE A 137 -10.48 -3.41 -6.45
N LEU A 138 -10.21 -2.13 -6.65
CA LEU A 138 -10.92 -1.26 -7.57
C LEU A 138 -10.11 -1.17 -8.87
N PHE A 139 -10.53 -1.88 -9.90
CA PHE A 139 -9.91 -1.77 -11.21
C PHE A 139 -10.60 -0.69 -12.04
N ILE A 140 -9.84 0.31 -12.47
CA ILE A 140 -10.36 1.47 -13.20
C ILE A 140 -9.99 1.37 -14.66
N PHE A 141 -11.02 1.32 -15.51
CA PHE A 141 -10.93 1.50 -16.95
C PHE A 141 -11.12 2.97 -17.32
N ASP A 142 -10.37 3.44 -18.28
CA ASP A 142 -10.68 4.68 -19.01
C ASP A 142 -11.53 4.31 -20.23
N ALA A 143 -12.82 4.49 -20.12
CA ALA A 143 -13.75 4.17 -21.17
C ALA A 143 -13.58 5.06 -22.41
N SER A 144 -13.01 6.25 -22.25
CA SER A 144 -12.73 7.18 -23.36
C SER A 144 -11.40 6.92 -24.09
N GLU A 145 -10.58 5.99 -23.58
CA GLU A 145 -9.22 5.68 -24.09
C GLU A 145 -8.25 6.88 -24.13
N THR A 146 -8.62 8.02 -23.54
CA THR A 146 -7.77 9.22 -23.50
C THR A 146 -6.51 9.05 -22.65
N CYS A 147 -6.43 7.98 -21.86
CA CYS A 147 -5.21 7.59 -21.14
C CYS A 147 -4.06 7.14 -22.06
N GLY A 148 -4.37 6.88 -23.34
CA GLY A 148 -3.42 6.40 -24.35
C GLY A 148 -3.36 4.86 -24.48
N PHE A 149 -4.20 4.13 -23.77
CA PHE A 149 -4.31 2.67 -23.81
C PHE A 149 -5.73 2.27 -24.18
N GLY A 150 -5.88 1.47 -25.25
CA GLY A 150 -7.18 0.94 -25.67
C GLY A 150 -7.77 -0.02 -24.64
N LEU A 151 -9.09 -0.18 -24.65
CA LEU A 151 -9.83 -1.04 -23.72
C LEU A 151 -9.33 -2.49 -23.72
N GLU A 152 -8.93 -3.04 -24.89
CA GLU A 152 -8.34 -4.37 -24.98
C GLU A 152 -7.06 -4.50 -24.11
N SER A 153 -6.17 -3.49 -24.17
CA SER A 153 -4.95 -3.48 -23.35
C SER A 153 -5.28 -3.36 -21.86
N GLN A 154 -6.27 -2.54 -21.53
CA GLN A 154 -6.74 -2.38 -20.16
C GLN A 154 -7.34 -3.66 -19.61
N TYR A 155 -8.12 -4.38 -20.42
CA TYR A 155 -8.70 -5.67 -20.07
C TYR A 155 -7.61 -6.76 -19.89
N ASN A 156 -6.58 -6.76 -20.73
CA ASN A 156 -5.44 -7.67 -20.59
C ASN A 156 -4.68 -7.42 -19.27
N LEU A 157 -4.54 -6.17 -18.84
CA LEU A 157 -3.98 -5.83 -17.54
C LEU A 157 -4.87 -6.35 -16.39
N LEU A 158 -6.20 -6.16 -16.49
CA LEU A 158 -7.14 -6.70 -15.52
C LEU A 158 -6.94 -8.21 -15.33
N LYS A 159 -6.86 -8.98 -16.43
CA LYS A 159 -6.68 -10.43 -16.36
C LYS A 159 -5.36 -10.87 -15.71
N GLN A 160 -4.32 -10.05 -15.78
CA GLN A 160 -3.07 -10.30 -15.06
C GLN A 160 -3.24 -10.03 -13.56
N ILE A 161 -3.93 -8.94 -13.21
CA ILE A 161 -4.21 -8.58 -11.82
C ILE A 161 -5.11 -9.63 -11.15
N GLU A 162 -6.18 -10.08 -11.83
CA GLU A 162 -7.04 -11.15 -11.32
C GLU A 162 -6.29 -12.45 -11.02
N LYS A 163 -5.24 -12.78 -11.79
CA LYS A 163 -4.40 -13.95 -11.52
C LYS A 163 -3.49 -13.81 -10.31
N ILE A 164 -3.03 -12.59 -10.03
CA ILE A 164 -2.16 -12.31 -8.88
C ILE A 164 -2.99 -12.30 -7.61
N PHE A 165 -4.17 -11.69 -7.67
CA PHE A 165 -5.09 -11.49 -6.55
C PHE A 165 -6.26 -12.49 -6.61
N ASP A 166 -5.98 -13.78 -6.83
CA ASP A 166 -6.93 -14.83 -7.18
C ASP A 166 -8.12 -14.95 -6.20
N ASN A 167 -7.90 -14.69 -4.91
CA ASN A 167 -8.95 -14.82 -3.88
C ASN A 167 -9.53 -13.48 -3.43
N ILE A 168 -9.19 -12.39 -4.11
CA ILE A 168 -9.59 -11.03 -3.74
C ILE A 168 -10.64 -10.52 -4.70
N PRO A 169 -11.81 -10.06 -4.23
CA PRO A 169 -12.86 -9.55 -5.10
C PRO A 169 -12.40 -8.31 -5.85
N VAL A 170 -12.68 -8.28 -7.16
CA VAL A 170 -12.40 -7.14 -8.03
C VAL A 170 -13.69 -6.42 -8.35
N ILE A 171 -13.69 -5.10 -8.22
CA ILE A 171 -14.78 -4.19 -8.54
C ILE A 171 -14.36 -3.41 -9.78
N TYR A 172 -15.18 -3.44 -10.82
CA TYR A 172 -14.87 -2.87 -12.13
C TYR A 172 -15.49 -1.49 -12.29
N LEU A 173 -14.66 -0.48 -12.53
CA LEU A 173 -15.08 0.90 -12.71
C LEU A 173 -14.73 1.37 -14.12
N PHE A 174 -15.73 1.81 -14.87
CA PHE A 174 -15.55 2.49 -16.15
C PHE A 174 -15.63 3.99 -15.92
N ASN A 175 -14.48 4.65 -15.95
CA ASN A 175 -14.34 6.08 -15.69
C ASN A 175 -14.33 6.89 -16.99
N LYS A 176 -14.48 8.21 -16.84
CA LYS A 176 -14.53 9.21 -17.91
C LYS A 176 -15.74 9.04 -18.84
N MET A 177 -16.85 8.60 -18.26
CA MET A 177 -18.10 8.47 -19.00
C MET A 177 -18.62 9.82 -19.55
N ASP A 178 -18.21 10.92 -18.94
CA ASP A 178 -18.46 12.29 -19.40
C ASP A 178 -17.85 12.62 -20.77
N LEU A 179 -16.86 11.82 -21.22
CA LEU A 179 -16.17 12.02 -22.50
C LEU A 179 -16.71 11.13 -23.62
N ILE A 180 -17.75 10.32 -23.36
CA ILE A 180 -18.25 9.32 -24.30
C ILE A 180 -19.70 9.60 -24.64
N GLU A 181 -20.02 9.66 -25.94
CA GLU A 181 -21.40 9.75 -26.44
C GLU A 181 -21.99 8.37 -26.77
N ASP A 182 -21.16 7.44 -27.27
CA ASP A 182 -21.57 6.09 -27.66
C ASP A 182 -20.89 5.05 -26.75
N THR A 183 -21.70 4.31 -25.99
CA THR A 183 -21.24 3.28 -25.05
C THR A 183 -21.17 1.88 -25.65
N SER A 184 -21.61 1.69 -26.88
CA SER A 184 -21.76 0.36 -27.49
C SER A 184 -20.46 -0.45 -27.53
N TYR A 185 -19.32 0.21 -27.72
CA TYR A 185 -18.01 -0.47 -27.73
C TYR A 185 -17.51 -0.84 -26.30
N VAL A 186 -18.04 -0.21 -25.28
CA VAL A 186 -17.74 -0.53 -23.88
C VAL A 186 -18.59 -1.72 -23.42
N GLU A 187 -19.83 -1.86 -23.95
CA GLU A 187 -20.78 -2.88 -23.54
C GLU A 187 -20.25 -4.30 -23.68
N GLN A 188 -19.45 -4.58 -24.73
CA GLN A 188 -18.84 -5.90 -24.92
C GLN A 188 -17.93 -6.32 -23.74
N TYR A 189 -17.27 -5.37 -23.09
CA TYR A 189 -16.42 -5.63 -21.91
C TYR A 189 -17.28 -5.71 -20.64
N VAL A 190 -18.32 -4.90 -20.56
CA VAL A 190 -19.26 -4.88 -19.42
C VAL A 190 -20.02 -6.19 -19.31
N ASP A 191 -20.43 -6.79 -20.43
CA ASP A 191 -21.16 -8.06 -20.47
C ASP A 191 -20.34 -9.23 -19.90
N GLU A 192 -18.99 -9.12 -19.96
CA GLU A 192 -18.07 -10.10 -19.37
C GLU A 192 -17.72 -9.81 -17.90
N LEU A 193 -18.06 -8.62 -17.40
CA LEU A 193 -17.67 -8.15 -16.08
C LEU A 193 -18.92 -7.83 -15.25
N ASP A 194 -19.35 -8.78 -14.42
CA ASP A 194 -20.48 -8.62 -13.54
C ASP A 194 -20.33 -7.42 -12.59
N ASN A 195 -21.41 -6.66 -12.41
CA ASN A 195 -21.47 -5.52 -11.50
C ASN A 195 -20.51 -4.36 -11.81
N SER A 196 -20.28 -4.09 -13.09
CA SER A 196 -19.54 -2.91 -13.54
C SER A 196 -20.23 -1.60 -13.15
N ILE A 197 -19.46 -0.60 -12.75
CA ILE A 197 -19.97 0.72 -12.34
C ILE A 197 -19.42 1.77 -13.31
N PHE A 198 -20.31 2.53 -13.91
CA PHE A 198 -19.98 3.67 -14.76
C PHE A 198 -19.86 4.93 -13.90
N ILE A 199 -18.77 5.67 -14.09
CA ILE A 199 -18.46 6.87 -13.29
C ILE A 199 -17.85 7.99 -14.15
N SER A 200 -17.97 9.22 -13.65
CA SER A 200 -17.08 10.32 -13.97
C SER A 200 -16.45 10.83 -12.68
N ALA A 201 -15.19 10.48 -12.47
CA ALA A 201 -14.47 10.91 -11.27
C ALA A 201 -14.27 12.44 -11.22
N ILE A 202 -14.25 13.12 -12.35
CA ILE A 202 -14.14 14.59 -12.42
C ILE A 202 -15.45 15.24 -12.02
N GLU A 203 -16.57 14.78 -12.56
CA GLU A 203 -17.91 15.34 -12.30
C GLU A 203 -18.51 14.81 -10.98
N GLY A 204 -17.91 13.78 -10.37
CA GLY A 204 -18.45 13.14 -9.18
C GLY A 204 -19.62 12.21 -9.43
N GLU A 205 -19.93 11.89 -10.69
CA GLU A 205 -21.01 10.99 -11.05
C GLU A 205 -20.66 9.52 -10.71
N GLY A 206 -21.62 8.81 -10.13
CA GLY A 206 -21.50 7.40 -9.77
C GLY A 206 -20.71 7.14 -8.48
N ILE A 207 -20.19 8.16 -7.81
CA ILE A 207 -19.42 8.02 -6.54
C ILE A 207 -20.30 7.43 -5.42
N ASP A 208 -21.59 7.74 -5.41
CA ASP A 208 -22.57 7.16 -4.47
C ASP A 208 -22.70 5.63 -4.63
N LYS A 209 -22.60 5.12 -5.85
CA LYS A 209 -22.61 3.68 -6.14
C LYS A 209 -21.34 3.02 -5.62
N ILE A 210 -20.17 3.65 -5.85
CA ILE A 210 -18.91 3.17 -5.32
C ILE A 210 -18.97 3.11 -3.79
N ASN A 211 -19.43 4.15 -3.13
CA ASN A 211 -19.56 4.19 -1.67
C ASN A 211 -20.40 3.02 -1.13
N LYS A 212 -21.51 2.66 -1.78
CA LYS A 212 -22.34 1.50 -1.40
C LYS A 212 -21.57 0.18 -1.54
N VAL A 213 -20.78 0.04 -2.59
CA VAL A 213 -19.97 -1.16 -2.82
C VAL A 213 -18.84 -1.23 -1.78
N LEU A 214 -18.16 -0.12 -1.49
CA LEU A 214 -17.13 -0.05 -0.44
C LEU A 214 -17.71 -0.45 0.93
N ASP A 215 -18.93 -0.04 1.23
CA ASP A 215 -19.61 -0.42 2.47
C ASP A 215 -19.89 -1.93 2.56
N SER A 216 -20.05 -2.61 1.43
CA SER A 216 -20.32 -4.05 1.35
C SER A 216 -19.04 -4.91 1.42
N VAL A 217 -17.86 -4.36 1.11
CA VAL A 217 -16.59 -5.09 1.19
C VAL A 217 -16.34 -5.51 2.63
N LYS A 218 -16.06 -6.78 2.85
CA LYS A 218 -15.69 -7.33 4.16
C LYS A 218 -14.19 -7.49 4.25
N LYS A 219 -13.65 -7.29 5.44
CA LYS A 219 -12.25 -7.61 5.72
C LYS A 219 -12.04 -9.11 5.61
N ILE A 220 -10.99 -9.53 4.93
CA ILE A 220 -10.60 -10.94 4.80
C ILE A 220 -9.83 -11.33 6.07
N GLU A 221 -10.34 -12.30 6.81
CA GLU A 221 -9.63 -12.88 7.95
C GLU A 221 -8.48 -13.75 7.43
N ARG A 222 -7.25 -13.34 7.67
CA ARG A 222 -6.02 -14.07 7.33
C ARG A 222 -5.51 -14.74 8.59
N ASN A 223 -5.40 -16.07 8.57
CA ASN A 223 -4.82 -16.81 9.69
C ASN A 223 -3.30 -16.56 9.70
N GLU A 224 -2.78 -16.08 10.82
CA GLU A 224 -1.33 -15.84 11.04
C GLU A 224 -0.51 -17.16 11.18
N GLU A 225 -1.10 -18.34 10.94
CA GLU A 225 -0.50 -19.63 11.30
C GLU A 225 0.30 -20.34 10.18
N GLU A 226 0.51 -19.75 8.99
CA GLU A 226 1.19 -20.44 7.88
C GLU A 226 2.61 -19.94 7.56
N GLU A 227 3.24 -19.11 8.38
CA GLU A 227 4.64 -18.67 8.17
C GLU A 227 5.56 -18.99 9.35
N TYR A 228 5.87 -20.29 9.58
CA TYR A 228 7.11 -20.66 10.27
C TYR A 228 7.68 -21.98 9.73
#